data_a2fa18eb1084b91f51a3f7a3e64bc410
#
_entry.id   a2fa18eb1084b91f51a3f7a3e64bc410
#
_cell.length_a   1.000
_cell.length_b   1.000
_cell.length_c   1.000
_cell.angle_alpha   90.00
_cell.angle_beta   90.00
_cell.angle_gamma   90.00
#
_symmetry.space_group_name_H-M   'P 1'
#
loop_
_entity.id
_entity.type
_entity.pdbx_description
1 polymer ?
#
loop_
_entity_poly.entity_id
_entity_poly.type
_entity_poly.pdbx_seq_one_letter_code
_entity_poly.pdbx_strand_id
1 'polypeptide(L)'
;NSVLTLGNFIDLERYLQNPDNFGKVCAILHRKKRQNEWGHWEYEPVNFDIDERAKCYEDADIDDVVGGVNEYLKFRESIHSTYKTIFSIDEPEPVETEGLSESEIRDLEKEIEKEKQVAQYTWEIFVYWLADNKLTDVEKVLNFPVIYALNLASMKKLINE
;
A
#
# COMPACT_ATOMS: atom_id res chain seq x y z
N ASN A 1 10.88 -16.51 -6.27
CA ASN A 1 10.71 -15.09 -5.91
C ASN A 1 9.43 -14.58 -6.54
N SER A 2 8.31 -14.64 -5.79
CA SER A 2 7.10 -13.93 -6.21
C SER A 2 7.38 -12.45 -6.07
N VAL A 3 7.42 -11.78 -7.20
CA VAL A 3 7.58 -10.34 -7.19
C VAL A 3 6.25 -9.74 -6.76
N LEU A 4 6.18 -9.25 -5.52
CA LEU A 4 5.05 -8.46 -5.05
C LEU A 4 5.03 -7.17 -5.84
N THR A 5 3.92 -6.87 -6.52
CA THR A 5 3.76 -5.61 -7.24
C THR A 5 3.41 -4.48 -6.27
N LEU A 6 3.62 -3.24 -6.71
CA LEU A 6 3.23 -2.05 -5.93
C LEU A 6 1.73 -2.07 -5.63
N GLY A 7 0.89 -2.43 -6.61
CA GLY A 7 -0.56 -2.55 -6.40
C GLY A 7 -0.91 -3.54 -5.32
N ASN A 8 -0.30 -4.74 -5.35
CA ASN A 8 -0.55 -5.74 -4.30
C ASN A 8 -0.06 -5.29 -2.93
N PHE A 9 1.05 -4.57 -2.86
CA PHE A 9 1.55 -4.00 -1.61
C PHE A 9 0.56 -2.98 -1.04
N ILE A 10 0.05 -2.08 -1.87
CA ILE A 10 -0.97 -1.08 -1.48
C ILE A 10 -2.23 -1.77 -0.96
N ASP A 11 -2.72 -2.80 -1.65
CA ASP A 11 -3.91 -3.55 -1.23
C ASP A 11 -3.67 -4.23 0.13
N LEU A 12 -2.48 -4.82 0.34
CA LEU A 12 -2.11 -5.42 1.62
C LEU A 12 -2.08 -4.37 2.75
N GLU A 13 -1.49 -3.20 2.51
CA GLU A 13 -1.47 -2.11 3.49
C GLU A 13 -2.88 -1.65 3.88
N ARG A 14 -3.82 -1.60 2.93
CA ARG A 14 -5.22 -1.26 3.18
C ARG A 14 -5.96 -2.37 3.94
N TYR A 15 -5.79 -3.62 3.54
CA TYR A 15 -6.48 -4.74 4.16
C TYR A 15 -5.99 -5.02 5.58
N LEU A 16 -4.71 -4.78 5.87
CA LEU A 16 -4.17 -4.93 7.23
C LEU A 16 -4.71 -3.92 8.24
N GLN A 17 -5.35 -2.83 7.78
CA GLN A 17 -5.97 -1.85 8.69
C GLN A 17 -7.27 -2.34 9.31
N ASN A 18 -7.90 -3.38 8.74
CA ASN A 18 -9.15 -3.94 9.25
C ASN A 18 -9.02 -5.47 9.37
N PRO A 19 -9.15 -6.02 10.61
CA PRO A 19 -9.10 -7.47 10.84
C PRO A 19 -10.07 -8.28 10.00
N ASP A 20 -11.24 -7.73 9.64
CA ASP A 20 -12.24 -8.40 8.80
C ASP A 20 -11.72 -8.72 7.38
N ASN A 21 -10.66 -8.06 6.97
CA ASN A 21 -10.02 -8.28 5.67
C ASN A 21 -8.90 -9.34 5.71
N PHE A 22 -8.71 -10.07 6.82
CA PHE A 22 -7.63 -11.07 6.94
C PHE A 22 -7.66 -12.11 5.82
N GLY A 23 -8.84 -12.59 5.42
CA GLY A 23 -9.00 -13.48 4.28
C GLY A 23 -8.47 -12.91 2.97
N LYS A 24 -8.62 -11.60 2.73
CA LYS A 24 -8.08 -10.92 1.55
C LYS A 24 -6.56 -10.82 1.60
N VAL A 25 -5.98 -10.57 2.77
CA VAL A 25 -4.53 -10.61 2.98
C VAL A 25 -3.98 -11.99 2.61
N CYS A 26 -4.60 -13.05 3.12
CA CYS A 26 -4.23 -14.41 2.79
C CYS A 26 -4.36 -14.71 1.29
N ALA A 27 -5.44 -14.24 0.65
CA ALA A 27 -5.68 -14.43 -0.78
C ALA A 27 -4.59 -13.82 -1.67
N ILE A 28 -4.00 -12.70 -1.26
CA ILE A 28 -2.88 -12.07 -1.97
C ILE A 28 -1.57 -12.82 -1.71
N LEU A 29 -1.30 -13.21 -0.47
CA LEU A 29 -0.03 -13.80 -0.07
C LEU A 29 0.12 -15.27 -0.49
N HIS A 30 -0.98 -16.03 -0.52
CA HIS A 30 -1.00 -17.46 -0.83
C HIS A 30 -1.50 -17.77 -2.25
N ARG A 31 -1.04 -17.00 -3.24
CA ARG A 31 -1.39 -17.22 -4.64
C ARG A 31 -0.82 -18.54 -5.16
N LYS A 32 -1.61 -19.23 -5.97
CA LYS A 32 -1.16 -20.46 -6.63
C LYS A 32 -0.07 -20.14 -7.66
N LYS A 33 0.91 -21.04 -7.74
CA LYS A 33 1.86 -21.04 -8.86
C LYS A 33 1.24 -21.80 -10.02
N ARG A 34 1.39 -21.26 -11.22
CA ARG A 34 1.03 -21.92 -12.48
C ARG A 34 2.18 -21.82 -13.46
N GLN A 35 2.26 -22.71 -14.43
CA GLN A 35 3.13 -22.52 -15.58
C GLN A 35 2.40 -21.63 -16.60
N ASN A 36 3.11 -20.61 -17.12
CA ASN A 36 2.62 -19.84 -18.24
C ASN A 36 2.83 -20.60 -19.56
N GLU A 37 2.38 -20.01 -20.67
CA GLU A 37 2.49 -20.58 -22.02
C GLU A 37 3.95 -20.92 -22.45
N TRP A 38 4.92 -20.29 -21.80
CA TRP A 38 6.34 -20.46 -22.02
C TRP A 38 7.00 -21.49 -21.08
N GLY A 39 6.19 -22.17 -20.23
CA GLY A 39 6.68 -23.13 -19.25
C GLY A 39 7.34 -22.51 -18.00
N HIS A 40 7.30 -21.20 -17.84
CA HIS A 40 7.83 -20.53 -16.67
C HIS A 40 6.82 -20.53 -15.54
N TRP A 41 7.30 -20.72 -14.31
CA TRP A 41 6.47 -20.63 -13.12
C TRP A 41 6.19 -19.17 -12.78
N GLU A 42 4.92 -18.82 -12.73
CA GLU A 42 4.41 -17.53 -12.30
C GLU A 42 3.31 -17.71 -11.25
N TYR A 43 3.06 -16.66 -10.47
CA TYR A 43 1.89 -16.64 -9.59
C TYR A 43 0.67 -16.18 -10.36
N GLU A 44 -0.48 -16.76 -10.05
CA GLU A 44 -1.74 -16.27 -10.57
C GLU A 44 -1.89 -14.77 -10.30
N PRO A 45 -2.32 -13.98 -11.30
CA PRO A 45 -2.57 -12.55 -11.10
C PRO A 45 -3.64 -12.34 -10.02
N VAL A 46 -3.59 -11.21 -9.31
CA VAL A 46 -4.54 -10.86 -8.23
C VAL A 46 -5.88 -10.32 -8.77
N ASN A 47 -5.99 -10.12 -10.08
CA ASN A 47 -7.18 -9.58 -10.76
C ASN A 47 -8.40 -10.51 -10.76
N PHE A 48 -8.45 -11.47 -9.83
CA PHE A 48 -9.63 -12.28 -9.56
C PHE A 48 -10.56 -11.57 -8.58
N ASP A 49 -11.77 -12.08 -8.49
CA ASP A 49 -12.67 -11.76 -7.40
C ASP A 49 -11.99 -12.11 -6.07
N ILE A 50 -11.36 -11.09 -5.46
CA ILE A 50 -10.62 -11.25 -4.21
C ILE A 50 -11.53 -11.66 -3.06
N ASP A 51 -12.80 -11.26 -3.11
CA ASP A 51 -13.79 -11.59 -2.10
C ASP A 51 -14.15 -13.07 -2.17
N GLU A 52 -14.29 -13.62 -3.38
CA GLU A 52 -14.54 -15.05 -3.57
C GLU A 52 -13.34 -15.88 -3.12
N ARG A 53 -12.13 -15.42 -3.41
CA ARG A 53 -10.91 -16.09 -2.99
C ARG A 53 -10.67 -16.00 -1.48
N ALA A 54 -11.01 -14.87 -0.85
CA ALA A 54 -10.91 -14.68 0.58
C ALA A 54 -11.74 -15.67 1.37
N LYS A 55 -12.94 -16.05 0.87
CA LYS A 55 -13.80 -17.06 1.49
C LYS A 55 -13.11 -18.43 1.66
N CYS A 56 -12.15 -18.77 0.80
CA CYS A 56 -11.39 -20.02 0.95
C CYS A 56 -10.53 -20.03 2.22
N TYR A 57 -10.30 -18.88 2.85
CA TYR A 57 -9.48 -18.73 4.06
C TYR A 57 -10.30 -18.47 5.32
N GLU A 58 -11.64 -18.35 5.23
CA GLU A 58 -12.51 -18.16 6.39
C GLU A 58 -12.47 -19.36 7.34
N ASP A 59 -12.38 -20.58 6.76
CA ASP A 59 -12.32 -21.85 7.49
C ASP A 59 -10.90 -22.46 7.51
N ALA A 60 -9.88 -21.74 7.01
CA ALA A 60 -8.52 -22.27 6.97
C ALA A 60 -7.92 -22.32 8.38
N ASP A 61 -7.12 -23.36 8.64
CA ASP A 61 -6.34 -23.42 9.87
C ASP A 61 -5.37 -22.24 9.90
N ILE A 62 -5.40 -21.47 10.99
CA ILE A 62 -4.57 -20.29 11.15
C ILE A 62 -3.08 -20.63 11.05
N ASP A 63 -2.67 -21.82 11.50
CA ASP A 63 -1.30 -22.28 11.44
C ASP A 63 -0.79 -22.45 9.99
N ASP A 64 -1.69 -22.78 9.05
CA ASP A 64 -1.36 -22.93 7.64
C ASP A 64 -1.10 -21.60 6.93
N VAL A 65 -1.70 -20.51 7.40
CA VAL A 65 -1.65 -19.19 6.74
C VAL A 65 -0.75 -18.19 7.46
N VAL A 66 -0.55 -18.36 8.76
CA VAL A 66 0.19 -17.40 9.60
C VAL A 66 1.66 -17.24 9.17
N GLY A 67 2.26 -18.30 8.65
CA GLY A 67 3.66 -18.28 8.17
C GLY A 67 3.88 -17.23 7.08
N GLY A 68 3.04 -17.23 6.06
CA GLY A 68 3.12 -16.27 4.94
C GLY A 68 2.82 -14.84 5.38
N VAL A 69 1.87 -14.66 6.29
CA VAL A 69 1.55 -13.35 6.86
C VAL A 69 2.73 -12.80 7.68
N ASN A 70 3.35 -13.63 8.52
CA ASN A 70 4.52 -13.23 9.31
C ASN A 70 5.74 -12.87 8.44
N GLU A 71 5.97 -13.61 7.35
CA GLU A 71 7.02 -13.26 6.39
C GLU A 71 6.74 -11.93 5.72
N TYR A 72 5.50 -11.67 5.35
CA TYR A 72 5.09 -10.38 4.81
C TYR A 72 5.29 -9.24 5.81
N LEU A 73 4.91 -9.42 7.07
CA LEU A 73 5.08 -8.38 8.10
C LEU A 73 6.55 -8.03 8.31
N LYS A 74 7.46 -9.01 8.32
CA LYS A 74 8.90 -8.77 8.37
C LYS A 74 9.41 -8.01 7.13
N PHE A 75 8.92 -8.39 5.95
CA PHE A 75 9.25 -7.71 4.71
C PHE A 75 8.74 -6.26 4.72
N ARG A 76 7.50 -6.03 5.18
CA ARG A 76 6.91 -4.72 5.37
C ARG A 76 7.75 -3.82 6.28
N GLU A 77 8.16 -4.34 7.44
CA GLU A 77 9.02 -3.62 8.39
C GLU A 77 10.37 -3.24 7.76
N SER A 78 10.99 -4.16 7.02
CA SER A 78 12.21 -3.90 6.26
C SER A 78 12.00 -2.79 5.21
N ILE A 79 10.88 -2.79 4.49
CA ILE A 79 10.54 -1.73 3.53
C ILE A 79 10.40 -0.39 4.24
N HIS A 80 9.60 -0.31 5.29
CA HIS A 80 9.39 0.93 6.03
C HIS A 80 10.70 1.49 6.62
N SER A 81 11.57 0.62 7.10
CA SER A 81 12.88 1.03 7.62
C SER A 81 13.85 1.52 6.54
N THR A 82 13.82 0.90 5.35
CA THR A 82 14.71 1.24 4.23
C THR A 82 14.26 2.51 3.51
N TYR A 83 12.96 2.70 3.33
CA TYR A 83 12.38 3.81 2.58
C TYR A 83 11.72 4.84 3.49
N LYS A 84 12.36 5.17 4.61
CA LYS A 84 11.84 6.13 5.60
C LYS A 84 11.40 7.46 4.97
N THR A 85 12.15 7.98 4.01
CA THR A 85 11.83 9.23 3.33
C THR A 85 10.53 9.17 2.50
N ILE A 86 10.08 7.98 2.13
CA ILE A 86 8.81 7.78 1.43
C ILE A 86 7.66 7.61 2.44
N PHE A 87 7.92 6.92 3.56
CA PHE A 87 6.92 6.54 4.55
C PHE A 87 6.91 7.42 5.81
N SER A 88 7.84 8.39 5.94
CA SER A 88 7.74 9.39 6.99
C SER A 88 6.52 10.26 6.71
N ILE A 89 5.45 9.95 7.39
CA ILE A 89 4.38 10.91 7.65
C ILE A 89 4.98 11.79 8.75
N ASP A 90 5.26 13.05 8.44
CA ASP A 90 5.52 14.03 9.49
C ASP A 90 4.27 13.98 10.39
N GLU A 91 4.45 13.49 11.62
CA GLU A 91 3.33 13.55 12.59
C GLU A 91 2.95 15.02 12.69
N PRO A 92 1.68 15.37 12.45
CA PRO A 92 1.27 16.77 12.55
C PRO A 92 1.61 17.24 13.97
N GLU A 93 2.41 18.31 14.05
CA GLU A 93 2.71 18.91 15.33
C GLU A 93 1.40 19.27 16.03
N PRO A 94 1.28 19.00 17.34
CA PRO A 94 0.07 19.34 18.07
C PRO A 94 -0.17 20.84 17.92
N VAL A 95 -1.27 21.18 17.28
CA VAL A 95 -1.63 22.58 17.05
C VAL A 95 -2.08 23.20 18.37
N GLU A 96 -1.31 24.12 18.91
CA GLU A 96 -1.69 24.91 20.07
C GLU A 96 -2.83 25.85 19.65
N THR A 97 -4.03 25.63 20.22
CA THR A 97 -5.22 26.45 19.94
C THR A 97 -5.41 27.58 20.97
N GLU A 98 -4.53 27.65 21.99
CA GLU A 98 -4.61 28.69 23.01
C GLU A 98 -4.26 30.06 22.40
N GLY A 99 -5.24 30.97 22.43
CA GLY A 99 -5.06 32.37 21.97
C GLY A 99 -5.55 32.65 20.55
N LEU A 100 -6.08 31.64 19.83
CA LEU A 100 -6.66 31.83 18.51
C LEU A 100 -8.07 32.42 18.58
N SER A 101 -8.42 33.27 17.63
CA SER A 101 -9.79 33.77 17.46
C SER A 101 -10.71 32.68 16.87
N GLU A 102 -12.03 32.84 16.99
CA GLU A 102 -13.00 31.92 16.43
C GLU A 102 -12.86 31.72 14.90
N SER A 103 -12.42 32.76 14.19
CA SER A 103 -12.18 32.69 12.74
C SER A 103 -10.96 31.85 12.42
N GLU A 104 -9.88 32.00 13.18
CA GLU A 104 -8.64 31.20 13.02
C GLU A 104 -8.86 29.73 13.35
N ILE A 105 -9.66 29.44 14.39
CA ILE A 105 -10.05 28.07 14.72
C ILE A 105 -10.84 27.40 13.58
N ARG A 106 -11.82 28.13 12.98
CA ARG A 106 -12.59 27.58 11.85
C ARG A 106 -11.73 27.33 10.60
N ASP A 107 -10.77 28.18 10.34
CA ASP A 107 -9.88 28.00 9.18
C ASP A 107 -8.92 26.82 9.41
N LEU A 108 -8.43 26.67 10.64
CA LEU A 108 -7.65 25.52 11.07
C LEU A 108 -8.45 24.19 10.97
N GLU A 109 -9.70 24.18 11.43
CA GLU A 109 -10.58 23.00 11.28
C GLU A 109 -10.78 22.60 9.82
N LYS A 110 -10.93 23.57 8.91
CA LYS A 110 -11.02 23.30 7.46
C LYS A 110 -9.72 22.74 6.90
N GLU A 111 -8.58 23.24 7.36
CA GLU A 111 -7.27 22.74 6.95
C GLU A 111 -7.03 21.31 7.40
N ILE A 112 -7.34 21.00 8.66
CA ILE A 112 -7.29 19.62 9.22
C ILE A 112 -8.22 18.69 8.45
N GLU A 113 -9.45 19.12 8.14
CA GLU A 113 -10.38 18.30 7.38
C GLU A 113 -9.90 18.06 5.95
N LYS A 114 -9.30 19.05 5.30
CA LYS A 114 -8.67 18.90 3.99
C LYS A 114 -7.48 17.95 4.05
N GLU A 115 -6.64 18.03 5.07
CA GLU A 115 -5.51 17.10 5.27
C GLU A 115 -6.00 15.66 5.47
N LYS A 116 -7.06 15.45 6.26
CA LYS A 116 -7.69 14.13 6.42
C LYS A 116 -8.23 13.59 5.09
N GLN A 117 -8.85 14.44 4.27
CA GLN A 117 -9.33 14.05 2.94
C GLN A 117 -8.16 13.69 2.02
N VAL A 118 -7.07 14.41 2.06
CA VAL A 118 -5.85 14.09 1.29
C VAL A 118 -5.24 12.79 1.77
N ALA A 119 -5.19 12.57 3.09
CA ALA A 119 -4.59 11.38 3.69
C ALA A 119 -5.27 10.08 3.23
N GLN A 120 -6.60 10.07 3.00
CA GLN A 120 -7.30 8.88 2.49
C GLN A 120 -6.90 8.51 1.05
N TYR A 121 -6.34 9.44 0.28
CA TYR A 121 -5.87 9.23 -1.11
C TYR A 121 -4.34 9.17 -1.22
N THR A 122 -3.64 8.97 -0.10
CA THR A 122 -2.16 9.00 -0.07
C THR A 122 -1.54 8.06 -1.10
N TRP A 123 -2.06 6.84 -1.23
CA TRP A 123 -1.55 5.88 -2.18
C TRP A 123 -1.86 6.24 -3.63
N GLU A 124 -3.05 6.75 -3.93
CA GLU A 124 -3.46 7.23 -5.25
C GLU A 124 -2.58 8.39 -5.69
N ILE A 125 -2.36 9.35 -4.78
CA ILE A 125 -1.49 10.51 -5.03
C ILE A 125 -0.05 10.05 -5.28
N PHE A 126 0.46 9.11 -4.48
CA PHE A 126 1.79 8.55 -4.63
C PHE A 126 1.97 7.86 -6.00
N VAL A 127 1.04 6.99 -6.37
CA VAL A 127 1.08 6.28 -7.66
C VAL A 127 0.97 7.26 -8.83
N TYR A 128 0.07 8.24 -8.74
CA TYR A 128 -0.10 9.26 -9.76
C TYR A 128 1.18 10.11 -9.93
N TRP A 129 1.79 10.53 -8.84
CA TRP A 129 3.08 11.23 -8.86
C TRP A 129 4.19 10.37 -9.47
N LEU A 130 4.25 9.08 -9.14
CA LEU A 130 5.24 8.15 -9.69
C LEU A 130 5.03 7.92 -11.18
N ALA A 131 3.79 8.01 -11.66
CA ALA A 131 3.40 7.95 -13.06
C ALA A 131 3.61 9.28 -13.83
N ASP A 132 4.41 10.22 -13.31
CA ASP A 132 4.64 11.55 -13.89
C ASP A 132 3.33 12.34 -14.14
N ASN A 133 2.35 12.18 -13.25
CA ASN A 133 1.01 12.78 -13.33
C ASN A 133 0.23 12.38 -14.60
N LYS A 134 0.52 11.18 -15.15
CA LYS A 134 -0.16 10.63 -16.31
C LYS A 134 -1.08 9.47 -15.90
N LEU A 135 -2.39 9.66 -16.02
CA LEU A 135 -3.37 8.63 -15.70
C LEU A 135 -3.18 7.35 -16.52
N THR A 136 -2.71 7.48 -17.78
CA THR A 136 -2.44 6.35 -18.69
C THR A 136 -1.33 5.43 -18.19
N ASP A 137 -0.43 5.91 -17.35
CA ASP A 137 0.72 5.15 -16.83
C ASP A 137 0.49 4.59 -15.41
N VAL A 138 -0.63 4.94 -14.77
CA VAL A 138 -0.96 4.48 -13.40
C VAL A 138 -1.01 2.96 -13.31
N GLU A 139 -1.70 2.30 -14.23
CA GLU A 139 -1.79 0.83 -14.25
C GLU A 139 -0.42 0.18 -14.42
N LYS A 140 0.42 0.75 -15.27
CA LYS A 140 1.79 0.29 -15.48
C LYS A 140 2.62 0.39 -14.19
N VAL A 141 2.52 1.50 -13.47
CA VAL A 141 3.22 1.73 -12.21
C VAL A 141 2.75 0.75 -11.13
N LEU A 142 1.45 0.49 -11.03
CA LEU A 142 0.90 -0.50 -10.10
C LEU A 142 1.43 -1.92 -10.34
N ASN A 143 1.79 -2.23 -11.58
CA ASN A 143 2.38 -3.53 -11.95
C ASN A 143 3.89 -3.60 -11.75
N PHE A 144 4.58 -2.53 -11.38
CA PHE A 144 6.00 -2.59 -11.03
C PHE A 144 6.24 -3.44 -9.79
N PRO A 145 7.36 -4.19 -9.73
CA PRO A 145 7.84 -4.77 -8.49
C PRO A 145 7.95 -3.69 -7.40
N VAL A 146 7.44 -3.96 -6.21
CA VAL A 146 7.37 -2.94 -5.14
C VAL A 146 8.72 -2.29 -4.85
N ILE A 147 9.80 -3.09 -4.75
CA ILE A 147 11.16 -2.57 -4.51
C ILE A 147 11.62 -1.65 -5.66
N TYR A 148 11.31 -2.02 -6.91
CA TYR A 148 11.64 -1.18 -8.06
C TYR A 148 10.88 0.15 -8.03
N ALA A 149 9.59 0.12 -7.73
CA ALA A 149 8.77 1.32 -7.60
C ALA A 149 9.27 2.25 -6.49
N LEU A 150 9.63 1.71 -5.33
CA LEU A 150 10.15 2.50 -4.20
C LEU A 150 11.55 3.07 -4.49
N ASN A 151 12.41 2.34 -5.19
CA ASN A 151 13.69 2.87 -5.65
C ASN A 151 13.50 4.03 -6.63
N LEU A 152 12.57 3.91 -7.60
CA LEU A 152 12.23 5.00 -8.51
C LEU A 152 11.68 6.22 -7.76
N ALA A 153 10.82 6.00 -6.78
CA ALA A 153 10.25 7.07 -5.95
C ALA A 153 11.36 7.80 -5.17
N SER A 154 12.29 7.06 -4.55
CA SER A 154 13.42 7.62 -3.83
C SER A 154 14.32 8.46 -4.75
N MET A 155 14.64 7.92 -5.92
CA MET A 155 15.44 8.64 -6.92
C MET A 155 14.73 9.91 -7.40
N LYS A 156 13.43 9.81 -7.71
CA LYS A 156 12.62 10.94 -8.17
C LYS A 156 12.53 12.04 -7.11
N LYS A 157 12.43 11.69 -5.84
CA LYS A 157 12.44 12.64 -4.73
C LYS A 157 13.76 13.38 -4.65
N LEU A 158 14.91 12.67 -4.71
CA LEU A 158 16.24 13.26 -4.68
C LEU A 158 16.55 14.22 -5.85
N ILE A 159 15.94 13.99 -7.03
CA ILE A 159 16.16 14.86 -8.19
C ILE A 159 15.32 16.13 -8.12
N ASN A 160 14.18 16.09 -7.43
CA ASN A 160 13.23 17.21 -7.33
C ASN A 160 13.40 18.04 -6.05
N GLU A 161 14.32 17.66 -5.16
CA GLU A 161 14.83 18.50 -4.05
C GLU A 161 15.97 19.41 -4.52
#